data_f87afa7b683a7424f67e95b9262ff161
#
_entry.id   f87afa7b683a7424f67e95b9262ff161
#
_cell.length_a   1.000
_cell.length_b   1.000
_cell.length_c   1.000
_cell.angle_alpha   90.00
_cell.angle_beta   90.00
_cell.angle_gamma   90.00
#
_symmetry.space_group_name_H-M   'P 1'
#
loop_
_entity.id
_entity.type
_entity.pdbx_description
1 polymer ?
#
loop_
_entity_poly.entity_id
_entity_poly.type
_entity_poly.pdbx_seq_one_letter_code
_entity_poly.pdbx_strand_id
1 'polypeptide(L)'
;MPKQNLGRKAPQQQKKKTVDTRVEMLKQIAAGNENVPFMYRCEKCGKQVMDDDREFMISFSKLHVGHRCRLPICKDCLDSLYEEYLEELGSEEEAVRRVCMKFDIYYNKEIVNLMKSASKPLKRMTYYVGKTHTAKYANKTYDTTILEEKAEEDKITTYEDMYSSKEIDPDTVSFWGSGFKPEDYEYLDSRYSEWILSYPVQAKAMEAIIQKICLLEL
;
A
#
# COMPACT_ATOMS: atom_id res chain seq x y z
N MET A 1 32.85 -14.08 51.66
CA MET A 1 33.00 -13.46 50.32
C MET A 1 31.62 -13.20 49.73
N PRO A 2 31.15 -11.98 49.60
CA PRO A 2 29.82 -11.70 49.03
C PRO A 2 29.88 -11.63 47.50
N LYS A 3 28.90 -12.26 46.84
CA LYS A 3 28.74 -12.26 45.39
C LYS A 3 28.12 -10.94 44.95
N GLN A 4 28.83 -10.20 44.08
CA GLN A 4 28.34 -8.97 43.44
C GLN A 4 27.29 -9.31 42.37
N ASN A 5 26.12 -8.70 42.50
CA ASN A 5 25.02 -8.74 41.55
C ASN A 5 25.27 -7.68 40.42
N LEU A 6 25.62 -8.15 39.23
CA LEU A 6 25.76 -7.33 38.06
C LEU A 6 24.35 -7.08 37.43
N GLY A 7 23.76 -5.95 37.79
CA GLY A 7 22.50 -5.49 37.17
C GLY A 7 22.69 -5.16 35.69
N ARG A 8 22.01 -5.91 34.82
CA ARG A 8 21.88 -5.61 33.39
C ARG A 8 20.96 -4.39 33.20
N LYS A 9 21.52 -3.26 32.76
CA LYS A 9 20.74 -2.11 32.31
C LYS A 9 20.15 -2.42 30.93
N ALA A 10 18.83 -2.33 30.80
CA ALA A 10 18.10 -2.46 29.55
C ALA A 10 18.31 -1.23 28.64
N PRO A 11 18.26 -1.39 27.30
CA PRO A 11 18.53 -0.30 26.37
C PRO A 11 17.33 0.65 26.25
N GLN A 12 17.47 1.85 26.79
CA GLN A 12 16.47 2.95 26.74
C GLN A 12 16.54 3.85 25.51
N GLN A 13 17.37 3.56 24.50
CA GLN A 13 17.68 4.54 23.44
C GLN A 13 16.81 4.52 22.19
N GLN A 14 15.92 3.54 21.97
CA GLN A 14 15.10 3.52 20.74
C GLN A 14 13.72 4.18 20.85
N LYS A 15 13.23 4.50 22.05
CA LYS A 15 11.94 5.20 22.23
C LYS A 15 11.99 6.73 22.01
N LYS A 16 13.16 7.37 22.04
CA LYS A 16 13.29 8.82 21.99
C LYS A 16 13.03 9.45 20.61
N LYS A 17 13.40 8.82 19.50
CA LYS A 17 13.31 9.46 18.16
C LYS A 17 11.90 9.59 17.60
N THR A 18 10.99 8.67 17.92
CA THR A 18 9.58 8.73 17.46
C THR A 18 8.74 9.69 18.29
N VAL A 19 9.15 9.95 19.53
CA VAL A 19 8.47 10.90 20.43
C VAL A 19 8.76 12.35 20.04
N ASP A 20 9.97 12.66 19.58
CA ASP A 20 10.40 14.04 19.27
C ASP A 20 9.68 14.63 18.05
N THR A 21 9.47 13.84 16.99
CA THR A 21 8.71 14.29 15.80
C THR A 21 7.23 14.54 16.12
N ARG A 22 6.69 13.75 17.03
CA ARG A 22 5.31 13.85 17.53
C ARG A 22 5.10 15.11 18.37
N VAL A 23 6.04 15.39 19.26
CA VAL A 23 6.02 16.56 20.14
C VAL A 23 6.22 17.85 19.35
N GLU A 24 7.06 17.82 18.31
CA GLU A 24 7.33 18.98 17.44
C GLU A 24 6.08 19.34 16.60
N MET A 25 5.40 18.35 16.03
CA MET A 25 4.14 18.56 15.29
C MET A 25 3.02 19.08 16.22
N LEU A 26 2.89 18.52 17.42
CA LEU A 26 1.94 19.00 18.43
C LEU A 26 2.28 20.39 18.95
N LYS A 27 3.56 20.73 19.09
CA LYS A 27 4.00 22.08 19.49
C LYS A 27 3.74 23.13 18.40
N GLN A 28 3.92 22.81 17.13
CA GLN A 28 3.58 23.71 16.02
C GLN A 28 2.07 23.97 15.93
N ILE A 29 1.25 23.01 16.34
CA ILE A 29 -0.22 23.11 16.34
C ILE A 29 -0.73 23.78 17.61
N ALA A 30 -0.06 23.56 18.75
CA ALA A 30 -0.43 24.10 20.06
C ALA A 30 0.17 25.48 20.34
N ALA A 31 0.92 26.09 19.44
CA ALA A 31 1.55 27.42 19.60
C ALA A 31 0.55 28.56 19.88
N GLY A 32 -0.74 28.27 20.03
CA GLY A 32 -1.77 29.23 20.39
C GLY A 32 -2.24 29.19 21.86
N ASN A 33 -2.19 28.07 22.59
CA ASN A 33 -2.66 28.02 23.99
C ASN A 33 -2.32 26.68 24.67
N GLU A 34 -1.12 26.58 25.27
CA GLU A 34 -0.67 25.35 25.94
C GLU A 34 -1.42 25.00 27.23
N ASN A 35 -2.22 25.91 27.80
CA ASN A 35 -2.83 25.78 29.13
C ASN A 35 -4.36 25.68 29.17
N VAL A 36 -5.04 25.56 28.04
CA VAL A 36 -6.49 25.41 28.04
C VAL A 36 -6.83 23.91 27.99
N PRO A 37 -7.60 23.38 28.96
CA PRO A 37 -8.10 22.02 28.91
C PRO A 37 -8.85 21.77 27.60
N PHE A 38 -8.57 20.64 26.94
CA PHE A 38 -9.22 20.29 25.70
C PHE A 38 -10.13 19.07 25.85
N MET A 39 -11.37 19.25 25.45
CA MET A 39 -12.36 18.17 25.49
C MET A 39 -12.41 17.47 24.13
N TYR A 40 -11.92 16.24 24.09
CA TYR A 40 -12.10 15.35 22.95
C TYR A 40 -13.53 14.81 22.94
N ARG A 41 -14.19 14.89 21.81
CA ARG A 41 -15.55 14.38 21.62
C ARG A 41 -15.61 13.42 20.44
N CYS A 42 -16.18 12.22 20.66
CA CYS A 42 -16.44 11.28 19.59
C CYS A 42 -17.68 11.68 18.81
N GLU A 43 -17.57 11.89 17.51
CA GLU A 43 -18.69 12.26 16.64
C GLU A 43 -19.73 11.13 16.48
N LYS A 44 -19.32 9.85 16.62
CA LYS A 44 -20.25 8.72 16.49
C LYS A 44 -21.05 8.47 17.77
N CYS A 45 -20.41 8.35 18.92
CA CYS A 45 -21.10 7.98 20.18
C CYS A 45 -21.28 9.14 21.18
N GLY A 46 -20.73 10.32 20.89
CA GLY A 46 -20.80 11.48 21.78
C GLY A 46 -19.92 11.39 23.03
N LYS A 47 -19.12 10.31 23.21
CA LYS A 47 -18.19 10.17 24.35
C LYS A 47 -17.29 11.39 24.42
N GLN A 48 -17.19 11.97 25.61
CA GLN A 48 -16.34 13.13 25.89
C GLN A 48 -15.25 12.74 26.87
N VAL A 49 -14.01 13.15 26.61
CA VAL A 49 -12.86 12.90 27.46
C VAL A 49 -12.03 14.17 27.55
N MET A 50 -11.77 14.63 28.78
CA MET A 50 -10.97 15.82 29.04
C MET A 50 -9.50 15.46 29.09
N ASP A 51 -8.68 16.12 28.26
CA ASP A 51 -7.21 16.00 28.21
C ASP A 51 -6.64 14.59 28.09
N ASP A 52 -7.49 13.54 27.98
CA ASP A 52 -7.05 12.17 27.76
C ASP A 52 -7.17 11.78 26.28
N ASP A 53 -6.09 11.95 25.57
CA ASP A 53 -5.98 11.68 24.16
C ASP A 53 -5.83 10.19 23.82
N ARG A 54 -5.68 9.29 24.81
CA ARG A 54 -5.43 7.85 24.58
C ARG A 54 -6.61 7.13 23.97
N GLU A 55 -7.82 7.68 24.15
CA GLU A 55 -9.05 7.14 23.58
C GLU A 55 -9.19 7.42 22.08
N PHE A 56 -8.41 8.36 21.55
CA PHE A 56 -8.46 8.79 20.16
C PHE A 56 -7.13 8.51 19.45
N MET A 57 -7.20 8.00 18.22
CA MET A 57 -6.00 7.74 17.40
C MET A 57 -5.43 9.05 16.86
N ILE A 58 -4.11 9.10 16.72
CA ILE A 58 -3.44 10.23 16.07
C ILE A 58 -3.84 10.28 14.60
N SER A 59 -3.93 11.47 14.06
CA SER A 59 -4.13 11.73 12.64
C SER A 59 -3.02 12.62 12.10
N PHE A 60 -2.58 12.33 10.88
CA PHE A 60 -1.66 13.19 10.12
C PHE A 60 -2.41 14.14 9.19
N SER A 61 -3.74 14.04 9.13
CA SER A 61 -4.58 14.89 8.31
C SER A 61 -4.64 16.31 8.84
N LYS A 62 -4.52 17.28 7.93
CA LYS A 62 -4.74 18.70 8.23
C LYS A 62 -6.18 19.00 8.62
N LEU A 63 -7.13 18.14 8.25
CA LEU A 63 -8.54 18.26 8.61
C LEU A 63 -8.78 18.15 10.12
N HIS A 64 -7.91 17.43 10.84
CA HIS A 64 -8.06 17.15 12.26
C HIS A 64 -7.23 18.06 13.18
N VAL A 65 -6.69 19.17 12.65
CA VAL A 65 -5.93 20.15 13.45
C VAL A 65 -6.77 20.71 14.59
N GLY A 66 -8.05 21.04 14.33
CA GLY A 66 -8.99 21.51 15.36
C GLY A 66 -9.30 20.50 16.45
N HIS A 67 -9.03 19.22 16.21
CA HIS A 67 -9.14 18.11 17.19
C HIS A 67 -7.77 17.68 17.73
N ARG A 68 -6.82 18.60 17.81
CA ARG A 68 -5.43 18.39 18.24
C ARG A 68 -4.74 17.20 17.55
N CYS A 69 -4.92 17.09 16.23
CA CYS A 69 -4.38 16.00 15.41
C CYS A 69 -4.78 14.60 15.90
N ARG A 70 -6.01 14.47 16.38
CA ARG A 70 -6.64 13.18 16.68
C ARG A 70 -7.83 12.95 15.77
N LEU A 71 -8.12 11.70 15.47
CA LEU A 71 -9.34 11.34 14.75
C LEU A 71 -10.57 11.80 15.56
N PRO A 72 -11.62 12.33 14.91
CA PRO A 72 -12.83 12.78 15.60
C PRO A 72 -13.74 11.60 16.01
N ILE A 73 -13.17 10.43 16.18
CA ILE A 73 -13.86 9.20 16.55
C ILE A 73 -13.00 8.42 17.55
N CYS A 74 -13.62 7.90 18.63
CA CYS A 74 -12.90 7.09 19.60
C CYS A 74 -12.55 5.70 19.02
N LYS A 75 -11.58 5.02 19.61
CA LYS A 75 -11.09 3.72 19.16
C LYS A 75 -12.18 2.67 19.03
N ASP A 76 -13.09 2.60 20.03
CA ASP A 76 -14.20 1.64 20.01
C ASP A 76 -15.14 1.89 18.82
N CYS A 77 -15.48 3.15 18.56
CA CYS A 77 -16.33 3.52 17.43
C CYS A 77 -15.63 3.38 16.08
N LEU A 78 -14.30 3.54 16.03
CA LEU A 78 -13.50 3.31 14.83
C LEU A 78 -13.55 1.84 14.41
N ASP A 79 -13.37 0.93 15.38
CA ASP A 79 -13.46 -0.51 15.14
C ASP A 79 -14.90 -0.94 14.83
N SER A 80 -15.93 -0.40 15.55
CA SER A 80 -17.32 -0.65 15.22
C SER A 80 -17.70 -0.22 13.79
N LEU A 81 -17.21 0.92 13.34
CA LEU A 81 -17.45 1.40 11.97
C LEU A 81 -16.79 0.49 10.91
N TYR A 82 -15.62 -0.04 11.22
CA TYR A 82 -14.97 -1.01 10.36
C TYR A 82 -15.79 -2.32 10.26
N GLU A 83 -16.30 -2.83 11.38
CA GLU A 83 -17.16 -4.02 11.38
C GLU A 83 -18.46 -3.79 10.59
N GLU A 84 -19.09 -2.62 10.72
CA GLU A 84 -20.26 -2.22 9.93
C GLU A 84 -19.96 -2.26 8.41
N TYR A 85 -18.82 -1.71 7.99
CA TYR A 85 -18.42 -1.76 6.59
C TYR A 85 -18.01 -3.16 6.13
N LEU A 86 -17.44 -3.98 7.02
CA LEU A 86 -17.10 -5.36 6.70
C LEU A 86 -18.37 -6.19 6.43
N GLU A 87 -19.42 -5.99 7.23
CA GLU A 87 -20.72 -6.63 7.02
C GLU A 87 -21.38 -6.15 5.71
N GLU A 88 -21.29 -4.84 5.41
CA GLU A 88 -21.89 -4.24 4.22
C GLU A 88 -21.20 -4.67 2.92
N LEU A 89 -19.85 -4.67 2.91
CA LEU A 89 -19.03 -4.84 1.71
C LEU A 89 -18.52 -6.28 1.52
N GLY A 90 -18.52 -7.10 2.57
CA GLY A 90 -18.00 -8.47 2.54
C GLY A 90 -16.50 -8.61 2.32
N SER A 91 -15.75 -7.49 2.32
CA SER A 91 -14.31 -7.44 2.04
C SER A 91 -13.58 -6.60 3.09
N GLU A 92 -12.61 -7.22 3.77
CA GLU A 92 -11.76 -6.50 4.74
C GLU A 92 -10.97 -5.35 4.08
N GLU A 93 -10.51 -5.56 2.85
CA GLU A 93 -9.74 -4.55 2.12
C GLU A 93 -10.60 -3.32 1.81
N GLU A 94 -11.81 -3.52 1.32
CA GLU A 94 -12.74 -2.44 1.01
C GLU A 94 -13.25 -1.74 2.27
N ALA A 95 -13.51 -2.49 3.34
CA ALA A 95 -13.91 -1.93 4.62
C ALA A 95 -12.83 -1.01 5.20
N VAL A 96 -11.56 -1.44 5.21
CA VAL A 96 -10.43 -0.60 5.64
C VAL A 96 -10.30 0.63 4.75
N ARG A 97 -10.37 0.45 3.41
CA ARG A 97 -10.26 1.55 2.45
C ARG A 97 -11.36 2.59 2.67
N ARG A 98 -12.59 2.15 2.94
CA ARG A 98 -13.73 3.04 3.22
C ARG A 98 -13.51 3.87 4.48
N VAL A 99 -13.01 3.26 5.56
CA VAL A 99 -12.67 3.98 6.79
C VAL A 99 -11.51 4.96 6.54
N CYS A 100 -10.47 4.53 5.82
CA CYS A 100 -9.32 5.38 5.50
C CYS A 100 -9.74 6.62 4.70
N MET A 101 -10.57 6.44 3.68
CA MET A 101 -11.12 7.53 2.87
C MET A 101 -11.94 8.51 3.73
N LYS A 102 -12.77 7.99 4.66
CA LYS A 102 -13.66 8.82 5.49
C LYS A 102 -12.92 9.71 6.48
N PHE A 103 -11.78 9.26 6.99
CA PHE A 103 -11.00 9.96 8.01
C PHE A 103 -9.63 10.44 7.53
N ASP A 104 -9.42 10.49 6.23
CA ASP A 104 -8.15 10.90 5.62
C ASP A 104 -6.94 10.16 6.22
N ILE A 105 -7.06 8.84 6.35
CA ILE A 105 -6.01 7.94 6.83
C ILE A 105 -5.31 7.32 5.63
N TYR A 106 -3.98 7.24 5.65
CA TYR A 106 -3.22 6.57 4.61
C TYR A 106 -3.66 5.10 4.44
N TYR A 107 -4.03 4.73 3.22
CA TYR A 107 -4.37 3.35 2.87
C TYR A 107 -3.18 2.67 2.20
N ASN A 108 -2.88 1.43 2.62
CA ASN A 108 -1.82 0.61 2.04
C ASN A 108 -2.13 -0.88 2.17
N LYS A 109 -2.04 -1.62 1.06
CA LYS A 109 -2.34 -3.06 0.99
C LYS A 109 -1.42 -3.92 1.87
N GLU A 110 -0.14 -3.54 2.02
CA GLU A 110 0.79 -4.27 2.90
C GLU A 110 0.30 -4.24 4.36
N ILE A 111 -0.19 -3.07 4.83
CA ILE A 111 -0.70 -2.93 6.20
C ILE A 111 -1.99 -3.75 6.38
N VAL A 112 -2.87 -3.80 5.36
CA VAL A 112 -4.07 -4.67 5.39
C VAL A 112 -3.67 -6.14 5.53
N ASN A 113 -2.68 -6.59 4.76
CA ASN A 113 -2.18 -7.96 4.84
C ASN A 113 -1.54 -8.27 6.20
N LEU A 114 -0.81 -7.32 6.79
CA LEU A 114 -0.29 -7.45 8.16
C LEU A 114 -1.43 -7.55 9.20
N MET A 115 -2.50 -6.79 9.01
CA MET A 115 -3.68 -6.85 9.87
C MET A 115 -4.39 -8.21 9.76
N LYS A 116 -4.56 -8.73 8.53
CA LYS A 116 -5.16 -10.05 8.27
C LYS A 116 -4.35 -11.20 8.89
N SER A 117 -3.02 -11.13 8.82
CA SER A 117 -2.11 -12.15 9.34
C SER A 117 -1.88 -12.08 10.85
N ALA A 118 -2.28 -10.99 11.51
CA ALA A 118 -2.10 -10.82 12.95
C ALA A 118 -3.01 -11.77 13.73
N SER A 119 -2.39 -12.62 14.56
CA SER A 119 -3.04 -13.76 15.23
C SER A 119 -4.16 -13.42 16.21
N LYS A 120 -4.37 -12.18 16.62
CA LYS A 120 -5.57 -11.66 17.35
C LYS A 120 -5.54 -10.13 17.52
N PRO A 121 -5.86 -9.31 16.59
CA PRO A 121 -6.21 -7.94 16.93
C PRO A 121 -7.67 -7.92 17.40
N LEU A 122 -7.88 -7.70 18.71
CA LEU A 122 -9.20 -7.45 19.28
C LEU A 122 -9.86 -6.20 18.65
N LYS A 123 -9.05 -5.30 18.08
CA LYS A 123 -9.45 -4.04 17.45
C LYS A 123 -8.65 -3.88 16.15
N ARG A 124 -9.23 -4.36 15.05
CA ARG A 124 -8.55 -4.47 13.76
C ARG A 124 -8.19 -3.11 13.16
N MET A 125 -9.14 -2.18 13.14
CA MET A 125 -8.91 -0.86 12.57
C MET A 125 -7.98 0.00 13.44
N THR A 126 -8.10 -0.09 14.78
CA THR A 126 -7.15 0.53 15.71
C THR A 126 -5.73 0.00 15.49
N TYR A 127 -5.57 -1.30 15.24
CA TYR A 127 -4.27 -1.91 14.89
C TYR A 127 -3.74 -1.35 13.57
N TYR A 128 -4.59 -1.31 12.53
CA TYR A 128 -4.24 -0.77 11.22
C TYR A 128 -3.70 0.67 11.33
N VAL A 129 -4.48 1.57 11.96
CA VAL A 129 -4.08 2.97 12.17
C VAL A 129 -2.78 3.08 12.98
N GLY A 130 -2.59 2.20 13.98
CA GLY A 130 -1.33 2.14 14.71
C GLY A 130 -0.12 1.81 13.82
N LYS A 131 -0.31 1.01 12.77
CA LYS A 131 0.75 0.70 11.80
C LYS A 131 1.06 1.84 10.85
N THR A 132 0.08 2.66 10.48
CA THR A 132 0.33 3.86 9.66
C THR A 132 1.20 4.90 10.38
N HIS A 133 1.37 4.80 11.70
CA HIS A 133 2.24 5.69 12.48
C HIS A 133 3.71 5.24 12.55
N THR A 134 4.06 4.12 11.92
CA THR A 134 5.47 3.70 11.85
C THR A 134 6.26 4.63 10.91
N ALA A 135 7.58 4.70 11.08
CA ALA A 135 8.44 5.62 10.33
C ALA A 135 8.29 5.51 8.79
N LYS A 136 7.99 4.31 8.28
CA LYS A 136 7.77 4.05 6.84
C LYS A 136 6.55 4.79 6.29
N TYR A 137 5.50 4.97 7.11
CA TYR A 137 4.19 5.47 6.66
C TYR A 137 3.79 6.78 7.35
N ALA A 138 4.61 7.28 8.27
CA ALA A 138 4.32 8.52 9.01
C ALA A 138 4.14 9.71 8.07
N ASN A 139 3.25 10.63 8.44
CA ASN A 139 2.88 11.84 7.69
C ASN A 139 2.18 11.60 6.34
N LYS A 140 1.77 10.37 6.03
CA LYS A 140 0.95 10.06 4.88
C LYS A 140 -0.54 10.13 5.23
N THR A 141 -1.34 10.58 4.26
CA THR A 141 -2.80 10.67 4.35
C THR A 141 -3.45 9.91 3.19
N TYR A 142 -4.78 9.91 3.12
CA TYR A 142 -5.48 9.27 2.00
C TYR A 142 -5.15 9.92 0.65
N ASP A 143 -4.90 11.24 0.63
CA ASP A 143 -4.42 11.93 -0.57
C ASP A 143 -3.10 11.34 -1.09
N THR A 144 -2.20 10.93 -0.17
CA THR A 144 -0.96 10.24 -0.56
C THR A 144 -1.23 8.90 -1.24
N THR A 145 -2.24 8.15 -0.76
CA THR A 145 -2.69 6.90 -1.41
C THR A 145 -3.13 7.16 -2.85
N ILE A 146 -3.97 8.18 -3.06
CA ILE A 146 -4.46 8.53 -4.40
C ILE A 146 -3.31 8.89 -5.35
N LEU A 147 -2.32 9.64 -4.85
CA LEU A 147 -1.16 10.02 -5.66
C LEU A 147 -0.28 8.82 -6.00
N GLU A 148 -0.07 7.91 -5.04
CA GLU A 148 0.71 6.68 -5.25
C GLU A 148 0.01 5.74 -6.24
N GLU A 149 -1.32 5.56 -6.14
CA GLU A 149 -2.11 4.74 -7.06
C GLU A 149 -2.09 5.31 -8.48
N LYS A 150 -2.26 6.61 -8.66
CA LYS A 150 -2.13 7.26 -9.97
C LYS A 150 -0.74 7.09 -10.58
N ALA A 151 0.31 7.25 -9.76
CA ALA A 151 1.67 7.07 -10.24
C ALA A 151 1.97 5.61 -10.64
N GLU A 152 1.27 4.63 -10.08
CA GLU A 152 1.35 3.23 -10.50
C GLU A 152 0.57 2.99 -11.79
N GLU A 153 -0.64 3.55 -11.92
CA GLU A 153 -1.46 3.52 -13.15
C GLU A 153 -0.73 4.17 -14.33
N ASP A 154 -0.13 5.36 -14.12
CA ASP A 154 0.64 6.06 -15.15
C ASP A 154 1.85 5.25 -15.64
N LYS A 155 2.51 4.50 -14.75
CA LYS A 155 3.59 3.59 -15.13
C LYS A 155 3.08 2.44 -16.00
N ILE A 156 1.96 1.83 -15.62
CA ILE A 156 1.36 0.71 -16.35
C ILE A 156 0.96 1.19 -17.74
N THR A 157 0.27 2.33 -17.85
CA THR A 157 -0.13 2.93 -19.13
C THR A 157 1.08 3.24 -20.00
N THR A 158 2.18 3.77 -19.42
CA THR A 158 3.41 4.05 -20.16
C THR A 158 4.05 2.77 -20.70
N TYR A 159 3.98 1.66 -19.96
CA TYR A 159 4.45 0.36 -20.45
C TYR A 159 3.54 -0.17 -21.57
N GLU A 160 2.23 -0.12 -21.40
CA GLU A 160 1.28 -0.55 -22.43
C GLU A 160 1.40 0.30 -23.70
N ASP A 161 1.55 1.62 -23.61
CA ASP A 161 1.77 2.51 -24.76
C ASP A 161 3.13 2.27 -25.42
N MET A 162 4.17 1.96 -24.67
CA MET A 162 5.48 1.62 -25.21
C MET A 162 5.48 0.30 -25.98
N TYR A 163 4.63 -0.66 -25.55
CA TYR A 163 4.46 -1.94 -26.25
C TYR A 163 3.43 -1.86 -27.38
N SER A 164 2.40 -1.01 -27.27
CA SER A 164 1.39 -0.83 -28.35
C SER A 164 1.88 0.04 -29.51
N SER A 165 2.97 0.81 -29.34
CA SER A 165 3.50 1.69 -30.39
C SER A 165 4.34 0.98 -31.45
N LYS A 166 4.72 -0.29 -31.26
CA LYS A 166 5.27 -1.12 -32.34
C LYS A 166 4.10 -1.80 -33.06
N GLU A 167 3.67 -1.24 -34.17
CA GLU A 167 2.78 -1.92 -35.11
C GLU A 167 3.49 -3.21 -35.57
N ILE A 168 3.01 -4.35 -35.09
CA ILE A 168 3.47 -5.66 -35.53
C ILE A 168 2.84 -5.91 -36.90
N ASP A 169 3.67 -6.26 -37.85
CA ASP A 169 3.21 -6.60 -39.20
C ASP A 169 2.10 -7.70 -39.11
N PRO A 170 0.93 -7.46 -39.71
CA PRO A 170 -0.15 -8.45 -39.76
C PRO A 170 0.28 -9.81 -40.30
N ASP A 171 1.24 -9.86 -41.19
CA ASP A 171 1.79 -11.09 -41.74
C ASP A 171 2.61 -11.87 -40.69
N THR A 172 3.33 -11.19 -39.81
CA THR A 172 4.04 -11.78 -38.67
C THR A 172 3.03 -12.39 -37.68
N VAL A 173 1.95 -11.67 -37.37
CA VAL A 173 0.88 -12.18 -36.50
C VAL A 173 0.17 -13.37 -37.12
N SER A 174 -0.06 -13.34 -38.43
CA SER A 174 -0.70 -14.45 -39.16
C SER A 174 0.21 -15.70 -39.18
N PHE A 175 1.52 -15.51 -39.23
CA PHE A 175 2.50 -16.59 -39.25
C PHE A 175 2.70 -17.25 -37.89
N TRP A 176 2.90 -16.44 -36.82
CA TRP A 176 3.21 -16.95 -35.48
C TRP A 176 1.97 -17.20 -34.60
N GLY A 177 0.83 -16.61 -34.93
CA GLY A 177 -0.37 -16.58 -34.10
C GLY A 177 -0.44 -15.30 -33.27
N SER A 178 -1.64 -15.05 -32.72
CA SER A 178 -1.88 -13.88 -31.86
C SER A 178 -1.57 -14.18 -30.38
N GLY A 179 -1.23 -13.14 -29.62
CA GLY A 179 -1.09 -13.21 -28.15
C GLY A 179 0.34 -13.16 -27.63
N PHE A 180 1.33 -12.96 -28.48
CA PHE A 180 2.72 -12.72 -28.11
C PHE A 180 3.00 -11.22 -27.95
N LYS A 181 4.04 -10.89 -27.19
CA LYS A 181 4.54 -9.51 -27.09
C LYS A 181 5.37 -9.15 -28.34
N PRO A 182 5.52 -7.85 -28.66
CA PRO A 182 6.37 -7.43 -29.79
C PRO A 182 7.79 -8.01 -29.77
N GLU A 183 8.39 -8.12 -28.59
CA GLU A 183 9.73 -8.69 -28.36
C GLU A 183 9.77 -10.19 -28.68
N ASP A 184 8.70 -10.91 -28.36
CA ASP A 184 8.57 -12.34 -28.63
C ASP A 184 8.51 -12.59 -30.15
N TYR A 185 7.80 -11.74 -30.91
CA TYR A 185 7.77 -11.83 -32.37
C TYR A 185 9.16 -11.55 -32.99
N GLU A 186 9.87 -10.54 -32.51
CA GLU A 186 11.25 -10.27 -32.95
C GLU A 186 12.19 -11.45 -32.66
N TYR A 187 12.05 -12.07 -31.49
CA TYR A 187 12.80 -13.26 -31.13
C TYR A 187 12.48 -14.44 -32.06
N LEU A 188 11.18 -14.71 -32.27
CA LEU A 188 10.72 -15.80 -33.12
C LEU A 188 11.17 -15.64 -34.56
N ASP A 189 11.09 -14.43 -35.15
CA ASP A 189 11.56 -14.13 -36.49
C ASP A 189 13.08 -14.29 -36.62
N SER A 190 13.83 -13.85 -35.62
CA SER A 190 15.29 -14.02 -35.58
C SER A 190 15.68 -15.49 -35.56
N ARG A 191 15.08 -16.28 -34.65
CA ARG A 191 15.35 -17.71 -34.51
C ARG A 191 14.94 -18.48 -35.75
N TYR A 192 13.80 -18.18 -36.33
CA TYR A 192 13.35 -18.79 -37.57
C TYR A 192 14.30 -18.53 -38.71
N SER A 193 14.79 -17.30 -38.85
CA SER A 193 15.76 -16.92 -39.86
C SER A 193 17.10 -17.68 -39.68
N GLU A 194 17.58 -17.86 -38.46
CA GLU A 194 18.79 -18.65 -38.17
C GLU A 194 18.63 -20.11 -38.58
N TRP A 195 17.45 -20.71 -38.29
CA TRP A 195 17.17 -22.09 -38.71
C TRP A 195 17.12 -22.24 -40.22
N ILE A 196 16.43 -21.33 -40.95
CA ILE A 196 16.32 -21.34 -42.40
C ILE A 196 17.69 -21.17 -43.08
N LEU A 197 18.56 -20.31 -42.52
CA LEU A 197 19.91 -20.12 -43.02
C LEU A 197 20.80 -21.35 -42.81
N SER A 198 20.59 -22.07 -41.71
CA SER A 198 21.41 -23.23 -41.32
C SER A 198 20.98 -24.53 -42.04
N TYR A 199 19.71 -24.63 -42.42
CA TYR A 199 19.15 -25.85 -43.02
C TYR A 199 18.34 -25.51 -44.29
N PRO A 200 18.66 -26.09 -45.45
CA PRO A 200 17.93 -25.84 -46.69
C PRO A 200 16.50 -26.42 -46.56
N VAL A 201 15.52 -25.55 -46.47
CA VAL A 201 14.10 -25.92 -46.36
C VAL A 201 13.55 -26.18 -47.75
N GLN A 202 13.27 -27.44 -48.05
CA GLN A 202 12.75 -27.85 -49.37
C GLN A 202 11.25 -28.17 -49.37
N ALA A 203 10.60 -28.20 -48.22
CA ALA A 203 9.19 -28.59 -48.10
C ALA A 203 8.48 -27.79 -47.01
N LYS A 204 7.20 -27.41 -47.25
CA LYS A 204 6.33 -26.74 -46.27
C LYS A 204 6.23 -27.47 -44.94
N ALA A 205 6.39 -28.80 -44.93
CA ALA A 205 6.40 -29.58 -43.70
C ALA A 205 7.61 -29.27 -42.81
N MET A 206 8.77 -28.95 -43.41
CA MET A 206 9.96 -28.52 -42.67
C MET A 206 9.77 -27.12 -42.08
N GLU A 207 9.17 -26.20 -42.82
CA GLU A 207 8.83 -24.86 -42.31
C GLU A 207 7.95 -24.96 -41.06
N ALA A 208 6.92 -25.79 -41.10
CA ALA A 208 6.00 -26.00 -39.96
C ALA A 208 6.69 -26.65 -38.75
N ILE A 209 7.70 -27.49 -38.95
CA ILE A 209 8.49 -28.08 -37.87
C ILE A 209 9.42 -27.00 -37.27
N ILE A 210 10.11 -26.22 -38.08
CA ILE A 210 10.98 -25.13 -37.61
C ILE A 210 10.15 -24.10 -36.82
N GLN A 211 8.99 -23.72 -37.33
CA GLN A 211 8.06 -22.82 -36.60
C GLN A 211 7.71 -23.36 -35.21
N LYS A 212 7.39 -24.66 -35.10
CA LYS A 212 7.11 -25.28 -33.78
C LYS A 212 8.33 -25.32 -32.87
N ILE A 213 9.53 -25.55 -33.42
CA ILE A 213 10.76 -25.53 -32.64
C ILE A 213 10.96 -24.13 -32.04
N CYS A 214 10.84 -23.07 -32.85
CA CYS A 214 10.99 -21.70 -32.38
C CYS A 214 9.97 -21.36 -31.26
N LEU A 215 8.73 -21.82 -31.40
CA LEU A 215 7.69 -21.65 -30.36
C LEU A 215 7.96 -22.44 -29.07
N LEU A 216 8.75 -23.51 -29.12
CA LEU A 216 9.16 -24.28 -27.93
C LEU A 216 10.42 -23.70 -27.27
N GLU A 217 11.20 -22.88 -27.98
CA GLU A 217 12.37 -22.17 -27.46
C GLU A 217 12.04 -20.82 -26.84
N LEU A 218 10.80 -20.29 -27.03
CA LEU A 218 10.29 -19.08 -26.44
C LEU A 218 9.89 -19.31 -24.97
#